data_d32193ccb5c233a08aab3c7ca0938c7c
#
_entry.id   d32193ccb5c233a08aab3c7ca0938c7c
#
_cell.length_a   1.000
_cell.length_b   1.000
_cell.length_c   1.000
_cell.angle_alpha   90.00
_cell.angle_beta   90.00
_cell.angle_gamma   90.00
#
_symmetry.space_group_name_H-M   'P 1'
#
loop_
_entity.id
_entity.type
_entity.pdbx_description
1 polymer ?
#
loop_
_entity_poly.entity_id
_entity_poly.type
_entity_poly.pdbx_seq_one_letter_code
_entity_poly.pdbx_strand_id
1 'polypeptide(L)'
;NDELSAVAPLVPVLEHIAASGGSLLIVCNAVGGEALQALVLNRVKAGLKVCVIKSPEFAGARVTALQDLACLVGAQVLTNAREPVKREDLGSILGKVKKATVTNKTTLLFGTKQSEDAKERLQSARDVLDDPAASIDDKKIAERRMKRLSDGIAVIQVGCATEGEMIERRDRVDDALAACRAALKEGVQPGGGVALARAKKAVRRSFLSRKY
;
A
#
# COMPACT_ATOMS: atom_id res chain seq x y z
N ASN A 1 1.20 16.72 5.99
CA ASN A 1 2.47 16.71 5.26
C ASN A 1 3.67 17.06 6.16
N ASP A 2 3.40 17.68 7.30
CA ASP A 2 4.40 18.14 8.25
C ASP A 2 4.68 17.10 9.35
N GLU A 3 5.73 17.33 10.12
CA GLU A 3 6.02 16.58 11.32
C GLU A 3 4.98 16.91 12.40
N LEU A 4 4.43 15.87 13.01
CA LEU A 4 3.51 15.98 14.11
C LEU A 4 4.29 16.15 15.41
N SER A 5 4.58 17.38 15.80
CA SER A 5 5.39 17.71 16.99
C SER A 5 4.57 18.21 18.18
N ALA A 6 3.42 18.87 17.94
CA ALA A 6 2.54 19.42 18.95
C ALA A 6 1.34 18.51 19.26
N VAL A 7 0.90 18.50 20.50
CA VAL A 7 -0.27 17.72 20.96
C VAL A 7 -1.58 18.43 20.70
N ALA A 8 -1.59 19.76 20.83
CA ALA A 8 -2.81 20.58 20.79
C ALA A 8 -3.76 20.26 19.60
N PRO A 9 -3.28 20.08 18.37
CA PRO A 9 -4.15 19.71 17.25
C PRO A 9 -4.82 18.36 17.38
N LEU A 10 -4.22 17.43 18.14
CA LEU A 10 -4.73 16.07 18.30
C LEU A 10 -5.71 15.90 19.46
N VAL A 11 -5.73 16.83 20.42
CA VAL A 11 -6.54 16.69 21.64
C VAL A 11 -8.00 16.38 21.33
N PRO A 12 -8.71 17.11 20.45
CA PRO A 12 -10.12 16.83 20.16
C PRO A 12 -10.33 15.42 19.56
N VAL A 13 -9.39 14.95 18.74
CA VAL A 13 -9.44 13.61 18.15
C VAL A 13 -9.23 12.53 19.21
N LEU A 14 -8.23 12.70 20.07
CA LEU A 14 -7.92 11.75 21.14
C LEU A 14 -9.06 11.64 22.16
N GLU A 15 -9.67 12.77 22.53
CA GLU A 15 -10.84 12.81 23.41
C GLU A 15 -12.05 12.09 22.80
N HIS A 16 -12.30 12.32 21.51
CA HIS A 16 -13.39 11.65 20.79
C HIS A 16 -13.20 10.13 20.76
N ILE A 17 -11.97 9.66 20.46
CA ILE A 17 -11.63 8.24 20.43
C ILE A 17 -11.69 7.63 21.83
N ALA A 18 -11.22 8.34 22.84
CA ALA A 18 -11.31 7.89 24.23
C ALA A 18 -12.78 7.72 24.68
N ALA A 19 -13.63 8.69 24.35
CA ALA A 19 -15.06 8.64 24.68
C ALA A 19 -15.81 7.53 23.95
N SER A 20 -15.43 7.24 22.71
CA SER A 20 -16.04 6.16 21.89
C SER A 20 -15.51 4.76 22.18
N GLY A 21 -14.42 4.62 22.97
CA GLY A 21 -13.71 3.36 23.19
C GLY A 21 -13.06 2.77 21.93
N GLY A 22 -12.94 3.59 20.88
CA GLY A 22 -12.42 3.22 19.58
C GLY A 22 -10.91 3.02 19.55
N SER A 23 -10.40 2.75 18.34
CA SER A 23 -8.96 2.69 18.06
C SER A 23 -8.60 3.72 16.99
N LEU A 24 -7.45 4.35 17.11
CA LEU A 24 -6.98 5.40 16.20
C LEU A 24 -5.69 4.96 15.50
N LEU A 25 -5.71 5.04 14.18
CA LEU A 25 -4.50 4.92 13.35
C LEU A 25 -4.17 6.29 12.76
N ILE A 26 -3.00 6.81 13.07
CA ILE A 26 -2.48 8.07 12.56
C ILE A 26 -1.45 7.77 11.48
N VAL A 27 -1.61 8.37 10.31
CA VAL A 27 -0.64 8.29 9.21
C VAL A 27 0.01 9.64 9.02
N CYS A 28 1.30 9.75 9.31
CA CYS A 28 2.02 11.02 9.21
C CYS A 28 3.46 10.81 8.69
N ASN A 29 4.13 11.91 8.33
CA ASN A 29 5.50 11.84 7.87
C ASN A 29 6.47 11.47 8.99
N ALA A 30 6.35 12.16 10.10
CA ALA A 30 7.12 11.93 11.32
C ALA A 30 6.27 12.34 12.52
N VAL A 31 6.55 11.75 13.66
CA VAL A 31 6.01 12.14 14.95
C VAL A 31 7.17 12.33 15.90
N GLY A 32 7.17 13.44 16.62
CA GLY A 32 8.26 13.75 17.54
C GLY A 32 7.81 14.62 18.71
N GLY A 33 8.78 15.03 19.52
CA GLY A 33 8.57 15.99 20.61
C GLY A 33 7.43 15.63 21.57
N GLU A 34 6.64 16.64 21.90
CA GLU A 34 5.52 16.58 22.82
C GLU A 34 4.41 15.63 22.33
N ALA A 35 4.15 15.58 21.03
CA ALA A 35 3.12 14.71 20.46
C ALA A 35 3.42 13.23 20.69
N LEU A 36 4.66 12.80 20.47
CA LEU A 36 5.06 11.42 20.71
C LEU A 36 4.92 11.03 22.17
N GLN A 37 5.41 11.90 23.07
CA GLN A 37 5.34 11.66 24.51
C GLN A 37 3.88 11.53 24.98
N ALA A 38 3.00 12.41 24.52
CA ALA A 38 1.60 12.38 24.88
C ALA A 38 0.88 11.13 24.35
N LEU A 39 1.15 10.71 23.11
CA LEU A 39 0.57 9.51 22.53
C LEU A 39 1.00 8.26 23.30
N VAL A 40 2.30 8.16 23.64
CA VAL A 40 2.83 7.05 24.46
C VAL A 40 2.20 7.05 25.85
N LEU A 41 2.11 8.23 26.50
CA LEU A 41 1.54 8.36 27.82
C LEU A 41 0.06 7.94 27.84
N ASN A 42 -0.73 8.41 26.87
CA ASN A 42 -2.14 8.05 26.75
C ASN A 42 -2.33 6.56 26.46
N ARG A 43 -1.45 5.96 25.67
CA ARG A 43 -1.47 4.52 25.41
C ARG A 43 -1.20 3.71 26.68
N VAL A 44 -0.15 4.10 27.43
CA VAL A 44 0.31 3.32 28.60
C VAL A 44 -0.57 3.56 29.82
N LYS A 45 -0.90 4.82 30.13
CA LYS A 45 -1.65 5.18 31.35
C LYS A 45 -3.16 5.16 31.17
N ALA A 46 -3.67 5.67 30.04
CA ALA A 46 -5.11 5.74 29.78
C ALA A 46 -5.65 4.55 28.97
N GLY A 47 -4.79 3.61 28.55
CA GLY A 47 -5.21 2.46 27.75
C GLY A 47 -5.74 2.81 26.36
N LEU A 48 -5.46 4.02 25.85
CA LEU A 48 -5.93 4.47 24.54
C LEU A 48 -5.31 3.63 23.43
N LYS A 49 -6.15 3.07 22.57
CA LYS A 49 -5.72 2.24 21.44
C LYS A 49 -5.28 3.11 20.28
N VAL A 50 -4.06 3.64 20.34
CA VAL A 50 -3.49 4.50 19.31
C VAL A 50 -2.26 3.86 18.68
N CYS A 51 -2.13 3.98 17.36
CA CYS A 51 -0.97 3.57 16.59
C CYS A 51 -0.62 4.66 15.59
N VAL A 52 0.67 4.94 15.43
CA VAL A 52 1.18 5.89 14.44
C VAL A 52 2.03 5.14 13.44
N ILE A 53 1.78 5.37 12.17
CA ILE A 53 2.55 4.79 11.07
C ILE A 53 3.12 5.90 10.19
N LYS A 54 4.26 5.59 9.59
CA LYS A 54 4.89 6.50 8.63
C LYS A 54 4.10 6.50 7.32
N SER A 55 3.94 7.69 6.74
CA SER A 55 3.32 7.87 5.43
C SER A 55 4.06 7.05 4.37
N PRO A 56 3.35 6.34 3.49
CA PRO A 56 3.97 5.73 2.32
C PRO A 56 4.47 6.81 1.36
N GLU A 57 5.49 6.49 0.61
CA GLU A 57 6.16 7.37 -0.36
C GLU A 57 6.91 8.56 0.24
N PHE A 58 7.71 9.20 -0.62
CA PHE A 58 8.54 10.34 -0.26
C PHE A 58 8.24 11.54 -1.16
N ALA A 59 8.64 12.72 -0.73
CA ALA A 59 8.55 13.97 -1.46
C ALA A 59 7.16 14.23 -2.08
N GLY A 60 7.08 14.58 -3.36
CA GLY A 60 5.82 14.91 -4.05
C GLY A 60 4.79 13.78 -4.12
N ALA A 61 5.24 12.52 -4.22
CA ALA A 61 4.34 11.37 -4.27
C ALA A 61 3.62 11.09 -2.94
N ARG A 62 4.09 11.66 -1.82
CA ARG A 62 3.50 11.47 -0.49
C ARG A 62 2.10 12.01 -0.39
N VAL A 63 1.87 13.24 -0.86
CA VAL A 63 0.55 13.88 -0.78
C VAL A 63 -0.48 13.05 -1.55
N THR A 64 -0.13 12.64 -2.76
CA THR A 64 -0.98 11.77 -3.59
C THR A 64 -1.26 10.44 -2.90
N ALA A 65 -0.26 9.83 -2.27
CA ALA A 65 -0.42 8.57 -1.54
C ALA A 65 -1.34 8.72 -0.32
N LEU A 66 -1.23 9.82 0.43
CA LEU A 66 -2.13 10.12 1.55
C LEU A 66 -3.57 10.37 1.07
N GLN A 67 -3.74 11.07 -0.06
CA GLN A 67 -5.05 11.29 -0.66
C GLN A 67 -5.68 9.99 -1.15
N ASP A 68 -4.89 9.10 -1.77
CA ASP A 68 -5.35 7.77 -2.20
C ASP A 68 -5.83 6.95 -0.99
N LEU A 69 -5.09 6.96 0.13
CA LEU A 69 -5.50 6.30 1.36
C LEU A 69 -6.75 6.93 1.97
N ALA A 70 -6.79 8.25 2.04
CA ALA A 70 -7.94 8.99 2.59
C ALA A 70 -9.22 8.66 1.82
N CYS A 71 -9.15 8.62 0.51
CA CYS A 71 -10.26 8.25 -0.36
C CYS A 71 -10.78 6.83 -0.08
N LEU A 72 -9.88 5.85 0.12
CA LEU A 72 -10.24 4.46 0.42
C LEU A 72 -10.93 4.27 1.77
N VAL A 73 -10.59 5.09 2.76
CA VAL A 73 -11.13 4.96 4.13
C VAL A 73 -12.23 5.98 4.44
N GLY A 74 -12.49 6.90 3.51
CA GLY A 74 -13.42 8.02 3.72
C GLY A 74 -12.91 9.05 4.73
N ALA A 75 -11.60 9.32 4.71
CA ALA A 75 -10.95 10.32 5.56
C ALA A 75 -10.59 11.57 4.76
N GLN A 76 -10.15 12.61 5.47
CA GLN A 76 -9.53 13.78 4.85
C GLN A 76 -8.06 13.91 5.21
N VAL A 77 -7.27 14.42 4.28
CA VAL A 77 -5.85 14.70 4.50
C VAL A 77 -5.73 16.08 5.14
N LEU A 78 -5.19 16.12 6.34
CA LEU A 78 -4.87 17.37 7.01
C LEU A 78 -3.57 17.93 6.43
N THR A 79 -3.66 19.09 5.80
CA THR A 79 -2.51 19.78 5.19
C THR A 79 -1.71 20.59 6.19
N ASN A 80 -2.35 21.02 7.27
CA ASN A 80 -1.74 21.81 8.34
C ASN A 80 -1.84 21.05 9.67
N ALA A 81 -0.75 20.45 10.11
CA ALA A 81 -0.68 19.69 11.35
C ALA A 81 -0.68 20.60 12.61
N ARG A 82 -0.64 21.92 12.45
CA ARG A 82 -0.62 22.90 13.56
C ARG A 82 -2.00 23.41 13.93
N GLU A 83 -2.96 23.32 13.02
CA GLU A 83 -4.33 23.76 13.29
C GLU A 83 -5.10 22.70 14.06
N PRO A 84 -5.76 23.07 15.17
CA PRO A 84 -6.59 22.14 15.91
C PRO A 84 -7.79 21.72 15.08
N VAL A 85 -8.04 20.41 15.04
CA VAL A 85 -9.22 19.84 14.41
C VAL A 85 -10.45 20.24 15.23
N LYS A 86 -11.45 20.83 14.61
CA LYS A 86 -12.70 21.17 15.29
C LYS A 86 -13.50 19.91 15.57
N ARG A 87 -14.18 19.87 16.72
CA ARG A 87 -15.01 18.71 17.11
C ARG A 87 -16.15 18.44 16.11
N GLU A 88 -16.68 19.49 15.51
CA GLU A 88 -17.76 19.42 14.54
C GLU A 88 -17.34 18.70 13.24
N ASP A 89 -16.09 18.83 12.86
CA ASP A 89 -15.53 18.28 11.62
C ASP A 89 -15.00 16.85 11.77
N LEU A 90 -14.93 16.30 12.99
CA LEU A 90 -14.37 14.97 13.24
C LEU A 90 -15.06 13.86 12.43
N GLY A 91 -16.36 13.98 12.22
CA GLY A 91 -17.13 12.99 11.45
C GLY A 91 -16.76 12.94 9.97
N SER A 92 -16.31 14.06 9.39
CA SER A 92 -15.89 14.15 7.99
C SER A 92 -14.38 13.90 7.80
N ILE A 93 -13.59 14.18 8.83
CA ILE A 93 -12.13 14.05 8.77
C ILE A 93 -11.69 12.63 9.06
N LEU A 94 -12.36 11.92 9.99
CA LEU A 94 -12.01 10.57 10.40
C LEU A 94 -12.61 9.51 9.48
N GLY A 95 -11.76 8.82 8.77
CA GLY A 95 -12.15 7.62 8.02
C GLY A 95 -12.35 6.41 8.93
N LYS A 96 -12.99 5.36 8.39
CA LYS A 96 -13.29 4.13 9.13
C LYS A 96 -12.81 2.90 8.38
N VAL A 97 -12.15 2.00 9.11
CA VAL A 97 -11.75 0.67 8.64
C VAL A 97 -12.24 -0.40 9.62
N LYS A 98 -12.51 -1.60 9.13
CA LYS A 98 -12.91 -2.71 10.00
C LYS A 98 -11.76 -3.20 10.86
N LYS A 99 -10.57 -3.28 10.30
CA LYS A 99 -9.37 -3.77 10.98
C LYS A 99 -8.12 -3.16 10.32
N ALA A 100 -7.15 -2.79 11.14
CA ALA A 100 -5.80 -2.45 10.69
C ALA A 100 -4.79 -3.42 11.33
N THR A 101 -3.93 -4.02 10.51
CA THR A 101 -2.82 -4.85 10.99
C THR A 101 -1.53 -4.16 10.61
N VAL A 102 -0.77 -3.77 11.62
CA VAL A 102 0.48 -3.02 11.46
C VAL A 102 1.65 -3.90 11.87
N THR A 103 2.61 -4.02 10.96
CA THR A 103 3.90 -4.68 11.19
C THR A 103 5.04 -3.68 11.00
N ASN A 104 6.27 -4.10 11.24
CA ASN A 104 7.45 -3.23 11.03
C ASN A 104 7.63 -2.76 9.57
N LYS A 105 7.12 -3.53 8.61
CA LYS A 105 7.34 -3.28 7.17
C LYS A 105 6.06 -2.96 6.41
N THR A 106 4.91 -3.42 6.90
CA THR A 106 3.66 -3.36 6.16
C THR A 106 2.49 -2.98 7.07
N THR A 107 1.53 -2.28 6.50
CA THR A 107 0.23 -2.01 7.14
C THR A 107 -0.87 -2.49 6.22
N LEU A 108 -1.74 -3.34 6.72
CA LEU A 108 -2.91 -3.85 6.01
C LEU A 108 -4.17 -3.24 6.60
N LEU A 109 -4.98 -2.61 5.76
CA LEU A 109 -6.27 -2.04 6.11
C LEU A 109 -7.38 -2.90 5.52
N PHE A 110 -8.32 -3.34 6.35
CA PHE A 110 -9.43 -4.20 5.92
C PHE A 110 -10.76 -3.48 6.02
N GLY A 111 -11.65 -3.73 5.05
CA GLY A 111 -12.99 -3.16 5.05
C GLY A 111 -13.04 -1.72 4.58
N THR A 112 -12.11 -1.33 3.72
CA THR A 112 -12.18 -0.08 2.95
C THR A 112 -13.36 -0.14 1.98
N LYS A 113 -13.95 1.01 1.67
CA LYS A 113 -15.04 1.11 0.69
C LYS A 113 -14.46 1.66 -0.61
N GLN A 114 -14.81 1.03 -1.74
CA GLN A 114 -14.58 1.68 -3.03
C GLN A 114 -15.60 2.82 -3.20
N SER A 115 -15.10 4.05 -3.10
CA SER A 115 -15.85 5.23 -3.51
C SER A 115 -15.70 5.45 -5.02
N GLU A 116 -16.57 6.26 -5.62
CA GLU A 116 -16.39 6.66 -7.02
C GLU A 116 -15.06 7.40 -7.21
N ASP A 117 -14.68 8.26 -6.25
CA ASP A 117 -13.37 8.95 -6.26
C ASP A 117 -12.19 7.97 -6.27
N ALA A 118 -12.31 6.82 -5.59
CA ALA A 118 -11.26 5.79 -5.61
C ALA A 118 -11.13 5.14 -6.99
N LYS A 119 -12.26 4.94 -7.68
CA LYS A 119 -12.27 4.42 -9.05
C LYS A 119 -11.66 5.41 -10.04
N GLU A 120 -12.00 6.69 -9.94
CA GLU A 120 -11.41 7.75 -10.76
C GLU A 120 -9.90 7.85 -10.55
N ARG A 121 -9.45 7.79 -9.29
CA ARG A 121 -8.03 7.78 -8.95
C ARG A 121 -7.31 6.55 -9.48
N LEU A 122 -7.95 5.39 -9.45
CA LEU A 122 -7.44 4.15 -10.02
C LEU A 122 -7.32 4.27 -11.54
N GLN A 123 -8.33 4.85 -12.21
CA GLN A 123 -8.29 5.07 -13.65
C GLN A 123 -7.17 6.05 -14.02
N SER A 124 -7.05 7.17 -13.31
CA SER A 124 -5.93 8.11 -13.52
C SER A 124 -4.54 7.44 -13.38
N ALA A 125 -4.40 6.50 -12.46
CA ALA A 125 -3.14 5.76 -12.33
C ALA A 125 -2.91 4.80 -13.52
N ARG A 126 -3.96 4.20 -14.09
CA ARG A 126 -3.87 3.37 -15.31
C ARG A 126 -3.50 4.20 -16.52
N ASP A 127 -4.12 5.36 -16.69
CA ASP A 127 -3.86 6.25 -17.82
C ASP A 127 -2.37 6.65 -17.89
N VAL A 128 -1.73 6.88 -16.73
CA VAL A 128 -0.27 7.14 -16.66
C VAL A 128 0.56 5.92 -17.06
N LEU A 129 0.11 4.70 -16.75
CA LEU A 129 0.83 3.47 -17.14
C LEU A 129 0.76 3.24 -18.66
N ASP A 130 -0.39 3.55 -19.24
CA ASP A 130 -0.65 3.36 -20.68
C ASP A 130 -0.08 4.51 -21.54
N ASP A 131 0.32 5.62 -20.94
CA ASP A 131 0.92 6.74 -21.64
C ASP A 131 2.37 6.41 -22.08
N PRO A 132 2.65 6.37 -23.40
CA PRO A 132 4.00 6.16 -23.91
C PRO A 132 4.99 7.28 -23.55
N ALA A 133 4.49 8.50 -23.30
CA ALA A 133 5.30 9.67 -22.99
C ALA A 133 5.64 9.78 -21.50
N ALA A 134 4.97 9.02 -20.64
CA ALA A 134 5.22 9.05 -19.19
C ALA A 134 6.62 8.53 -18.84
N SER A 135 7.27 9.21 -17.90
CA SER A 135 8.60 8.82 -17.43
C SER A 135 8.58 7.46 -16.72
N ILE A 136 9.74 6.79 -16.67
CA ILE A 136 9.89 5.52 -15.95
C ILE A 136 9.52 5.66 -14.46
N ASP A 137 9.83 6.80 -13.86
CA ASP A 137 9.55 7.03 -12.45
C ASP A 137 8.06 7.32 -12.20
N ASP A 138 7.40 8.04 -13.11
CA ASP A 138 5.94 8.23 -13.05
C ASP A 138 5.21 6.90 -13.18
N LYS A 139 5.64 6.03 -14.08
CA LYS A 139 5.08 4.68 -14.22
C LYS A 139 5.26 3.83 -12.96
N LYS A 140 6.42 3.89 -12.30
CA LYS A 140 6.64 3.19 -11.02
C LYS A 140 5.73 3.74 -9.91
N ILE A 141 5.52 5.05 -9.87
CA ILE A 141 4.60 5.68 -8.91
C ILE A 141 3.17 5.22 -9.20
N ALA A 142 2.75 5.25 -10.47
CA ALA A 142 1.43 4.80 -10.89
C ALA A 142 1.18 3.32 -10.58
N GLU A 143 2.16 2.42 -10.78
CA GLU A 143 2.06 1.02 -10.36
C GLU A 143 1.82 0.87 -8.85
N ARG A 144 2.55 1.65 -8.02
CA ARG A 144 2.36 1.62 -6.57
C ARG A 144 1.01 2.17 -6.14
N ARG A 145 0.51 3.22 -6.82
CA ARG A 145 -0.83 3.76 -6.63
C ARG A 145 -1.89 2.73 -6.98
N MET A 146 -1.76 2.10 -8.15
CA MET A 146 -2.68 1.06 -8.59
C MET A 146 -2.76 -0.10 -7.60
N LYS A 147 -1.62 -0.57 -7.07
CA LYS A 147 -1.57 -1.62 -6.03
C LYS A 147 -2.27 -1.22 -4.74
N ARG A 148 -2.27 0.06 -4.37
CA ARG A 148 -2.97 0.59 -3.19
C ARG A 148 -4.47 0.73 -3.41
N LEU A 149 -4.86 1.21 -4.58
CA LEU A 149 -6.25 1.54 -4.93
C LEU A 149 -7.04 0.32 -5.42
N SER A 150 -6.36 -0.71 -5.95
CA SER A 150 -7.03 -1.93 -6.40
C SER A 150 -7.52 -2.74 -5.21
N ASP A 151 -8.70 -3.32 -5.37
CA ASP A 151 -9.27 -4.23 -4.40
C ASP A 151 -8.56 -5.58 -4.40
N GLY A 152 -8.49 -6.12 -3.19
CA GLY A 152 -8.13 -7.50 -2.98
C GLY A 152 -6.65 -7.74 -2.68
N ILE A 153 -6.36 -7.83 -1.38
CA ILE A 153 -5.12 -8.44 -0.90
C ILE A 153 -5.45 -9.89 -0.54
N ALA A 154 -4.88 -10.83 -1.27
CA ALA A 154 -4.89 -12.24 -0.88
C ALA A 154 -3.73 -12.51 0.07
N VAL A 155 -4.02 -13.12 1.21
CA VAL A 155 -3.02 -13.53 2.20
C VAL A 155 -2.93 -15.05 2.20
N ILE A 156 -1.79 -15.57 1.74
CA ILE A 156 -1.48 -17.00 1.80
C ILE A 156 -0.74 -17.26 3.11
N GLN A 157 -1.37 -18.00 4.01
CA GLN A 157 -0.74 -18.42 5.25
C GLN A 157 -0.01 -19.73 5.02
N VAL A 158 1.31 -19.70 5.21
CA VAL A 158 2.17 -20.89 5.05
C VAL A 158 2.53 -21.41 6.44
N GLY A 159 2.24 -22.68 6.69
CA GLY A 159 2.58 -23.35 7.94
C GLY A 159 3.19 -24.74 7.67
N CYS A 160 4.07 -25.16 8.57
CA CYS A 160 4.68 -26.48 8.59
C CYS A 160 4.99 -26.92 10.01
N ALA A 161 5.41 -28.17 10.19
CA ALA A 161 5.77 -28.72 11.48
C ALA A 161 7.10 -28.13 12.01
N THR A 162 8.03 -27.79 11.12
CA THR A 162 9.34 -27.23 11.48
C THR A 162 9.56 -25.88 10.78
N GLU A 163 10.42 -25.05 11.38
CA GLU A 163 10.78 -23.75 10.82
C GLU A 163 11.49 -23.88 9.45
N GLY A 164 12.38 -24.87 9.30
CA GLY A 164 13.09 -25.12 8.04
C GLY A 164 12.13 -25.46 6.89
N GLU A 165 11.18 -26.36 7.14
CA GLU A 165 10.13 -26.68 6.15
C GLU A 165 9.23 -25.50 5.83
N MET A 166 8.94 -24.65 6.81
CA MET A 166 8.13 -23.45 6.62
C MET A 166 8.84 -22.46 5.69
N ILE A 167 10.14 -22.25 5.88
CA ILE A 167 10.95 -21.38 5.03
C ILE A 167 10.96 -21.92 3.61
N GLU A 168 11.27 -23.21 3.41
CA GLU A 168 11.31 -23.84 2.10
C GLU A 168 9.94 -23.74 1.37
N ARG A 169 8.86 -24.01 2.09
CA ARG A 169 7.51 -23.91 1.52
C ARG A 169 7.14 -22.48 1.15
N ARG A 170 7.54 -21.51 1.96
CA ARG A 170 7.34 -20.08 1.64
C ARG A 170 8.09 -19.68 0.37
N ASP A 171 9.35 -20.09 0.25
CA ASP A 171 10.18 -19.80 -0.91
C ASP A 171 9.59 -20.42 -2.19
N ARG A 172 9.06 -21.64 -2.12
CA ARG A 172 8.31 -22.27 -3.25
C ARG A 172 7.05 -21.49 -3.63
N VAL A 173 6.33 -20.94 -2.66
CA VAL A 173 5.15 -20.09 -2.92
C VAL A 173 5.58 -18.80 -3.61
N ASP A 174 6.66 -18.16 -3.15
CA ASP A 174 7.19 -16.94 -3.75
C ASP A 174 7.66 -17.17 -5.19
N ASP A 175 8.34 -18.30 -5.48
CA ASP A 175 8.73 -18.71 -6.83
C ASP A 175 7.51 -18.95 -7.73
N ALA A 176 6.51 -19.65 -7.23
CA ALA A 176 5.27 -19.89 -7.97
C ALA A 176 4.53 -18.60 -8.29
N LEU A 177 4.47 -17.65 -7.33
CA LEU A 177 3.86 -16.34 -7.55
C LEU A 177 4.62 -15.52 -8.59
N ALA A 178 5.96 -15.57 -8.57
CA ALA A 178 6.80 -14.91 -9.57
C ALA A 178 6.55 -15.49 -10.97
N ALA A 179 6.51 -16.82 -11.09
CA ALA A 179 6.22 -17.50 -12.35
C ALA A 179 4.81 -17.18 -12.87
N CYS A 180 3.79 -17.16 -12.01
CA CYS A 180 2.42 -16.80 -12.39
C CYS A 180 2.34 -15.35 -12.89
N ARG A 181 3.02 -14.41 -12.22
CA ARG A 181 3.05 -13.00 -12.65
C ARG A 181 3.73 -12.83 -14.00
N ALA A 182 4.85 -13.53 -14.23
CA ALA A 182 5.52 -13.54 -15.52
C ALA A 182 4.62 -14.13 -16.61
N ALA A 183 3.96 -15.25 -16.33
CA ALA A 183 3.04 -15.90 -17.26
C ALA A 183 1.84 -15.01 -17.66
N LEU A 184 1.28 -14.28 -16.70
CA LEU A 184 0.19 -13.33 -16.96
C LEU A 184 0.64 -12.13 -17.81
N LYS A 185 1.89 -11.69 -17.67
CA LYS A 185 2.43 -10.53 -18.37
C LYS A 185 2.97 -10.87 -19.76
N GLU A 186 3.68 -11.99 -19.87
CA GLU A 186 4.48 -12.34 -21.05
C GLU A 186 3.97 -13.61 -21.78
N GLY A 187 2.98 -14.28 -21.20
CA GLY A 187 2.46 -15.55 -21.71
C GLY A 187 3.31 -16.76 -21.29
N VAL A 188 2.99 -17.90 -21.87
CA VAL A 188 3.65 -19.18 -21.57
C VAL A 188 4.13 -19.86 -22.84
N GLN A 189 5.19 -20.64 -22.70
CA GLN A 189 5.71 -21.51 -23.76
C GLN A 189 5.98 -22.93 -23.25
N PRO A 190 6.04 -23.95 -24.13
CA PRO A 190 6.32 -25.32 -23.71
C PRO A 190 7.67 -25.42 -22.98
N GLY A 191 7.65 -26.04 -21.81
CA GLY A 191 8.85 -26.31 -21.01
C GLY A 191 9.67 -27.48 -21.50
N GLY A 192 10.64 -27.93 -20.67
CA GLY A 192 11.46 -29.11 -20.96
C GLY A 192 12.34 -29.00 -22.19
N GLY A 193 12.72 -27.81 -22.61
CA GLY A 193 13.53 -27.56 -23.79
C GLY A 193 12.79 -27.67 -25.14
N VAL A 194 11.47 -27.94 -25.13
CA VAL A 194 10.67 -28.10 -26.36
C VAL A 194 10.65 -26.80 -27.18
N ALA A 195 10.55 -25.65 -26.55
CA ALA A 195 10.57 -24.35 -27.23
C ALA A 195 11.90 -24.12 -27.97
N LEU A 196 13.02 -24.42 -27.36
CA LEU A 196 14.36 -24.37 -27.97
C LEU A 196 14.53 -25.36 -29.12
N ALA A 197 14.04 -26.60 -28.95
CA ALA A 197 14.05 -27.60 -30.00
C ALA A 197 13.23 -27.18 -31.22
N ARG A 198 12.10 -26.52 -31.03
CA ARG A 198 11.28 -25.93 -32.10
C ARG A 198 11.99 -24.73 -32.76
N ALA A 199 12.61 -23.84 -31.99
CA ALA A 199 13.35 -22.70 -32.48
C ALA A 199 14.55 -23.10 -33.36
N LYS A 200 15.20 -24.25 -33.09
CA LYS A 200 16.27 -24.82 -33.92
C LYS A 200 15.86 -24.91 -35.39
N LYS A 201 14.63 -25.34 -35.69
CA LYS A 201 14.13 -25.44 -37.08
C LYS A 201 14.03 -24.07 -37.76
N ALA A 202 13.57 -23.05 -37.04
CA ALA A 202 13.45 -21.70 -37.56
C ALA A 202 14.82 -21.05 -37.83
N VAL A 203 15.77 -21.22 -36.92
CA VAL A 203 17.14 -20.74 -37.06
C VAL A 203 17.81 -21.40 -38.29
N ARG A 204 17.67 -22.72 -38.43
CA ARG A 204 18.25 -23.47 -39.57
C ARG A 204 17.68 -22.98 -40.91
N ARG A 205 16.39 -22.68 -40.99
CA ARG A 205 15.77 -22.12 -42.21
C ARG A 205 16.29 -20.71 -42.51
N SER A 206 16.42 -19.84 -41.50
CA SER A 206 16.96 -18.48 -41.68
C SER A 206 18.42 -18.48 -42.14
N PHE A 207 19.25 -19.39 -41.65
CA PHE A 207 20.65 -19.55 -42.11
C PHE A 207 20.75 -20.04 -43.56
N LEU A 208 19.86 -20.95 -43.96
CA LEU A 208 19.85 -21.46 -45.34
C LEU A 208 19.31 -20.44 -46.33
N SER A 209 18.37 -19.59 -45.97
CA SER A 209 17.82 -18.56 -46.82
C SER A 209 18.77 -17.34 -47.05
N ARG A 210 19.79 -17.17 -46.21
CA ARG A 210 20.79 -16.11 -46.34
C ARG A 210 21.99 -16.50 -47.24
N LYS A 211 22.01 -17.71 -47.78
CA LYS A 211 23.10 -18.22 -48.63
C LYS A 211 22.83 -18.18 -50.13
N TYR A 212 21.72 -17.47 -50.55
CA TYR A 212 21.41 -17.23 -51.98
C TYR A 212 20.96 -15.78 -52.18
#